data_48130b1b1d05ad2edce79550fdefc928
#
_entry.id   48130b1b1d05ad2edce79550fdefc928
#
_cell.length_a   1.000
_cell.length_b   1.000
_cell.length_c   1.000
_cell.angle_alpha   90.00
_cell.angle_beta   90.00
_cell.angle_gamma   90.00
#
_symmetry.space_group_name_H-M   'P 1'
#
loop_
_entity.id
_entity.type
_entity.pdbx_description
1 polymer ?
#
loop_
_entity_poly.entity_id
_entity_poly.type
_entity_poly.pdbx_seq_one_letter_code
_entity_poly.pdbx_strand_id
1 'polypeptide(L)'
;MANSPSHRFGQIIGDLLEEIMTPQFQSFCDVRGLYLDKKGLRGGARSGKRVSWIDKYGNSHDLDFVIEKGGSESVRGRPLAFIEAAWRRYTKHSRNKAQEIQGAILPIAEKYDWDKPFLGVILAGVFTSGSLTQMRTSGFEVALFPYQSIVAAFASVGIAAEFDESTPDAIFQTTIDRIEAISPQMCVQLKQHLVDSNQVLLDQFFSELQTTLDRQIDRIILIPLHGQQNEFTTVTDAIMYVTSYGENELREGGFKKYEIIVRYNNDDKIDASFQNKEKAITFLHYIEQNAAI
;
A
#
# COMPACT_ATOMS: atom_id res chain seq x y z
N MET A 1 -18.37 -20.49 15.59
CA MET A 1 -19.71 -19.99 15.18
C MET A 1 -19.79 -20.21 13.68
N ALA A 2 -20.86 -20.81 13.17
CA ALA A 2 -21.07 -20.91 11.73
C ALA A 2 -21.22 -19.47 11.18
N ASN A 3 -20.42 -19.12 10.16
CA ASN A 3 -20.51 -17.82 9.51
C ASN A 3 -21.90 -17.74 8.82
N SER A 4 -22.61 -16.61 9.00
CA SER A 4 -23.88 -16.41 8.29
C SER A 4 -23.66 -16.42 6.76
N PRO A 5 -24.67 -16.80 5.95
CA PRO A 5 -24.57 -16.72 4.50
C PRO A 5 -24.16 -15.33 3.99
N SER A 6 -24.65 -14.27 4.61
CA SER A 6 -24.24 -12.91 4.28
C SER A 6 -22.74 -12.64 4.55
N HIS A 7 -22.16 -13.22 5.59
CA HIS A 7 -20.72 -13.16 5.85
C HIS A 7 -19.91 -13.96 4.81
N ARG A 8 -20.38 -15.17 4.47
CA ARG A 8 -19.76 -16.02 3.43
C ARG A 8 -19.75 -15.32 2.07
N PHE A 9 -20.85 -14.65 1.69
CA PHE A 9 -20.90 -13.85 0.48
C PHE A 9 -19.82 -12.73 0.51
N GLY A 10 -19.67 -12.05 1.64
CA GLY A 10 -18.63 -11.05 1.82
C GLY A 10 -17.20 -11.60 1.64
N GLN A 11 -16.95 -12.83 2.11
CA GLN A 11 -15.67 -13.52 1.89
C GLN A 11 -15.45 -13.82 0.39
N ILE A 12 -16.48 -14.30 -0.32
CA ILE A 12 -16.40 -14.54 -1.77
C ILE A 12 -15.99 -13.28 -2.53
N ILE A 13 -16.57 -12.12 -2.18
CA ILE A 13 -16.16 -10.84 -2.83
C ILE A 13 -14.72 -10.46 -2.46
N GLY A 14 -14.30 -10.64 -1.21
CA GLY A 14 -12.92 -10.41 -0.80
C GLY A 14 -11.94 -11.29 -1.57
N ASP A 15 -12.18 -12.60 -1.62
CA ASP A 15 -11.37 -13.54 -2.39
C ASP A 15 -11.35 -13.18 -3.90
N LEU A 16 -12.49 -12.75 -4.47
CA LEU A 16 -12.59 -12.30 -5.86
C LEU A 16 -11.71 -11.07 -6.12
N LEU A 17 -11.67 -10.09 -5.21
CA LEU A 17 -10.78 -8.93 -5.34
C LEU A 17 -9.31 -9.34 -5.32
N GLU A 18 -8.90 -10.21 -4.38
CA GLU A 18 -7.54 -10.73 -4.34
C GLU A 18 -7.19 -11.47 -5.65
N GLU A 19 -8.13 -12.28 -6.17
CA GLU A 19 -7.94 -13.07 -7.39
C GLU A 19 -7.80 -12.20 -8.67
N ILE A 20 -8.54 -11.10 -8.80
CA ILE A 20 -8.42 -10.20 -9.95
C ILE A 20 -7.20 -9.30 -9.85
N MET A 21 -6.78 -8.90 -8.64
CA MET A 21 -5.64 -8.02 -8.43
C MET A 21 -4.29 -8.75 -8.47
N THR A 22 -4.26 -10.01 -8.07
CA THR A 22 -3.02 -10.82 -8.07
C THR A 22 -2.29 -10.83 -9.42
N PRO A 23 -2.91 -11.16 -10.57
CA PRO A 23 -2.22 -11.14 -11.86
C PRO A 23 -1.78 -9.74 -12.29
N GLN A 24 -2.53 -8.70 -11.93
CA GLN A 24 -2.20 -7.31 -12.22
C GLN A 24 -0.91 -6.88 -11.49
N PHE A 25 -0.86 -7.10 -10.17
CA PHE A 25 0.34 -6.83 -9.37
C PHE A 25 1.51 -7.71 -9.76
N GLN A 26 1.26 -9.00 -10.09
CA GLN A 26 2.33 -9.89 -10.54
C GLN A 26 2.97 -9.38 -11.84
N SER A 27 2.15 -9.03 -12.83
CA SER A 27 2.65 -8.46 -14.10
C SER A 27 3.43 -7.16 -13.89
N PHE A 28 2.93 -6.29 -13.01
CA PHE A 28 3.62 -5.05 -12.63
C PHE A 28 4.99 -5.31 -12.00
N CYS A 29 5.07 -6.30 -11.10
CA CYS A 29 6.31 -6.69 -10.43
C CYS A 29 7.30 -7.38 -11.40
N ASP A 30 6.82 -8.30 -12.24
CA ASP A 30 7.66 -9.08 -13.16
C ASP A 30 8.42 -8.17 -14.14
N VAL A 31 7.74 -7.15 -14.70
CA VAL A 31 8.36 -6.18 -15.61
C VAL A 31 9.48 -5.36 -14.93
N ARG A 32 9.41 -5.19 -13.60
CA ARG A 32 10.33 -4.37 -12.81
C ARG A 32 11.35 -5.16 -12.00
N GLY A 33 11.33 -6.49 -12.09
CA GLY A 33 12.19 -7.36 -11.27
C GLY A 33 11.91 -7.24 -9.77
N LEU A 34 10.66 -6.96 -9.41
CA LEU A 34 10.19 -6.85 -8.03
C LEU A 34 9.52 -8.16 -7.58
N TYR A 35 9.48 -8.37 -6.29
CA TYR A 35 8.79 -9.53 -5.71
C TYR A 35 7.42 -9.12 -5.17
N LEU A 36 6.37 -9.89 -5.50
CA LEU A 36 5.04 -9.75 -4.94
C LEU A 36 4.83 -10.76 -3.80
N ASP A 37 4.84 -10.31 -2.55
CA ASP A 37 4.35 -11.12 -1.43
C ASP A 37 2.84 -11.05 -1.35
N LYS A 38 2.19 -12.21 -1.38
CA LYS A 38 0.74 -12.40 -1.38
C LYS A 38 0.36 -13.61 -0.55
N LYS A 39 -0.92 -13.77 -0.26
CA LYS A 39 -1.47 -14.94 0.46
C LYS A 39 -0.98 -16.25 -0.16
N GLY A 40 -0.45 -17.13 0.65
CA GLY A 40 0.12 -18.42 0.25
C GLY A 40 1.38 -18.76 1.03
N LEU A 41 1.92 -19.96 0.85
CA LEU A 41 3.19 -20.34 1.45
C LEU A 41 4.33 -19.57 0.78
N ARG A 42 5.28 -19.10 1.58
CA ARG A 42 6.51 -18.46 1.13
C ARG A 42 7.67 -19.07 1.90
N GLY A 43 8.32 -20.03 1.29
CA GLY A 43 9.31 -20.86 1.96
C GLY A 43 10.54 -20.07 2.40
N GLY A 44 10.81 -20.05 3.71
CA GLY A 44 12.00 -19.42 4.29
C GLY A 44 11.86 -17.94 4.66
N ALA A 45 11.11 -17.13 3.91
CA ALA A 45 10.96 -15.71 4.21
C ALA A 45 9.94 -15.42 5.33
N ARG A 46 8.91 -16.27 5.46
CA ARG A 46 7.91 -16.20 6.54
C ARG A 46 7.28 -17.56 6.82
N SER A 47 6.74 -17.72 8.01
CA SER A 47 5.94 -18.89 8.38
C SER A 47 4.46 -18.67 8.03
N GLY A 48 3.78 -19.74 7.59
CA GLY A 48 2.36 -19.72 7.31
C GLY A 48 1.98 -19.09 5.97
N LYS A 49 0.65 -18.88 5.79
CA LYS A 49 0.08 -18.42 4.51
C LYS A 49 -0.23 -16.92 4.48
N ARG A 50 -0.19 -16.23 5.61
CA ARG A 50 -0.53 -14.80 5.73
C ARG A 50 0.68 -13.94 5.46
N VAL A 51 0.48 -12.79 4.82
CA VAL A 51 1.50 -11.78 4.56
C VAL A 51 1.65 -10.92 5.81
N SER A 52 2.40 -11.41 6.81
CA SER A 52 2.50 -10.74 8.10
C SER A 52 3.74 -9.85 8.17
N TRP A 53 3.54 -8.59 8.54
CA TRP A 53 4.60 -7.60 8.73
C TRP A 53 4.57 -7.01 10.14
N ILE A 54 5.76 -6.69 10.67
CA ILE A 54 5.93 -6.17 12.02
C ILE A 54 6.03 -4.64 11.96
N ASP A 55 5.19 -3.95 12.71
CA ASP A 55 5.19 -2.51 12.84
C ASP A 55 6.37 -1.97 13.68
N LYS A 56 6.46 -0.66 13.84
CA LYS A 56 7.52 -0.02 14.63
C LYS A 56 7.43 -0.31 16.14
N TYR A 57 6.30 -0.80 16.61
CA TYR A 57 6.06 -1.14 18.03
C TYR A 57 6.24 -2.62 18.32
N GLY A 58 6.50 -3.45 17.30
CA GLY A 58 6.67 -4.89 17.43
C GLY A 58 5.39 -5.71 17.23
N ASN A 59 4.25 -5.08 16.89
CA ASN A 59 3.01 -5.79 16.62
C ASN A 59 3.03 -6.35 15.19
N SER A 60 2.41 -7.52 15.02
CA SER A 60 2.25 -8.17 13.71
C SER A 60 0.91 -7.81 13.10
N HIS A 61 0.92 -7.41 11.83
CA HIS A 61 -0.27 -7.13 11.04
C HIS A 61 -0.26 -8.01 9.79
N ASP A 62 -1.44 -8.53 9.43
CA ASP A 62 -1.63 -9.30 8.20
C ASP A 62 -2.10 -8.34 7.10
N LEU A 63 -1.50 -8.47 5.91
CA LEU A 63 -1.78 -7.67 4.72
C LEU A 63 -2.17 -8.60 3.57
N ASP A 64 -2.76 -8.06 2.50
CA ASP A 64 -3.09 -8.84 1.32
C ASP A 64 -1.93 -8.90 0.33
N PHE A 65 -1.28 -7.74 0.07
CA PHE A 65 -0.15 -7.66 -0.87
C PHE A 65 0.96 -6.75 -0.34
N VAL A 66 2.21 -7.18 -0.55
CA VAL A 66 3.39 -6.33 -0.36
C VAL A 66 4.29 -6.46 -1.58
N ILE A 67 4.72 -5.32 -2.14
CA ILE A 67 5.70 -5.28 -3.22
C ILE A 67 7.07 -5.02 -2.62
N GLU A 68 8.05 -5.86 -2.96
CA GLU A 68 9.38 -5.84 -2.37
C GLU A 68 10.49 -5.71 -3.43
N LYS A 69 11.50 -4.89 -3.14
CA LYS A 69 12.78 -4.88 -3.86
C LYS A 69 13.74 -5.90 -3.22
N GLY A 70 14.31 -6.79 -4.04
CA GLY A 70 15.23 -7.83 -3.56
C GLY A 70 14.57 -8.95 -2.76
N GLY A 71 13.23 -9.03 -2.77
CA GLY A 71 12.48 -10.14 -2.20
C GLY A 71 12.59 -11.41 -3.03
N SER A 72 12.37 -12.57 -2.40
CA SER A 72 12.31 -13.89 -3.05
C SER A 72 11.48 -14.85 -2.21
N GLU A 73 11.31 -16.08 -2.65
CA GLU A 73 10.68 -17.15 -1.85
C GLU A 73 11.35 -17.34 -0.48
N SER A 74 12.66 -17.15 -0.39
CA SER A 74 13.45 -17.41 0.82
C SER A 74 13.86 -16.16 1.60
N VAL A 75 13.78 -14.98 0.97
CA VAL A 75 14.27 -13.72 1.56
C VAL A 75 13.20 -12.65 1.49
N ARG A 76 12.94 -11.99 2.62
CA ARG A 76 12.12 -10.78 2.66
C ARG A 76 12.94 -9.59 2.17
N GLY A 77 12.44 -8.92 1.14
CA GLY A 77 13.06 -7.73 0.57
C GLY A 77 12.68 -6.43 1.30
N ARG A 78 13.14 -5.32 0.76
CA ARG A 78 12.74 -3.97 1.18
C ARG A 78 11.31 -3.68 0.67
N PRO A 79 10.38 -3.27 1.53
CA PRO A 79 9.01 -2.98 1.10
C PRO A 79 8.94 -1.68 0.30
N LEU A 80 8.32 -1.74 -0.86
CA LEU A 80 8.04 -0.60 -1.72
C LEU A 80 6.57 -0.21 -1.71
N ALA A 81 5.67 -1.15 -1.43
CA ALA A 81 4.24 -0.90 -1.32
C ALA A 81 3.57 -1.84 -0.33
N PHE A 82 2.63 -1.32 0.44
CA PHE A 82 1.69 -2.05 1.29
C PHE A 82 0.28 -1.84 0.76
N ILE A 83 -0.42 -2.93 0.45
CA ILE A 83 -1.72 -2.86 -0.22
C ILE A 83 -2.70 -3.80 0.48
N GLU A 84 -3.91 -3.30 0.74
CA GLU A 84 -5.00 -4.03 1.37
C GLU A 84 -6.21 -4.07 0.44
N ALA A 85 -6.92 -5.20 0.40
CA ALA A 85 -8.18 -5.37 -0.31
C ALA A 85 -9.34 -5.50 0.69
N ALA A 86 -10.46 -4.80 0.45
CA ALA A 86 -11.57 -4.86 1.37
C ALA A 86 -12.92 -4.70 0.68
N TRP A 87 -13.91 -5.43 1.18
CA TRP A 87 -15.31 -5.34 0.76
C TRP A 87 -16.20 -4.84 1.89
N ARG A 88 -17.13 -3.95 1.57
CA ARG A 88 -18.24 -3.56 2.46
C ARG A 88 -19.53 -3.39 1.67
N ARG A 89 -20.57 -4.09 2.10
CA ARG A 89 -21.88 -3.99 1.46
C ARG A 89 -22.64 -2.73 1.88
N TYR A 90 -22.42 -2.25 3.11
CA TYR A 90 -23.15 -1.12 3.69
C TYR A 90 -22.22 -0.07 4.27
N THR A 91 -22.67 1.20 4.20
CA THR A 91 -21.93 2.37 4.72
C THR A 91 -21.64 2.30 6.21
N LYS A 92 -22.52 1.66 6.99
CA LYS A 92 -22.44 1.56 8.47
C LYS A 92 -21.07 1.09 8.98
N HIS A 93 -20.41 0.19 8.24
CA HIS A 93 -19.13 -0.40 8.64
C HIS A 93 -17.92 0.13 7.84
N SER A 94 -18.13 1.06 6.89
CA SER A 94 -17.05 1.57 6.05
C SER A 94 -16.02 2.38 6.83
N ARG A 95 -16.47 3.18 7.81
CA ARG A 95 -15.58 3.95 8.69
C ARG A 95 -14.69 3.03 9.55
N ASN A 96 -15.28 1.99 10.15
CA ASN A 96 -14.53 1.05 10.97
C ASN A 96 -13.46 0.32 10.13
N LYS A 97 -13.79 -0.07 8.88
CA LYS A 97 -12.80 -0.74 7.99
C LYS A 97 -11.69 0.20 7.57
N ALA A 98 -12.00 1.47 7.28
CA ALA A 98 -10.97 2.48 7.01
C ALA A 98 -10.01 2.64 8.20
N GLN A 99 -10.53 2.71 9.43
CA GLN A 99 -9.72 2.81 10.65
C GLN A 99 -8.90 1.54 10.90
N GLU A 100 -9.47 0.35 10.64
CA GLU A 100 -8.77 -0.94 10.75
C GLU A 100 -7.56 -0.99 9.79
N ILE A 101 -7.75 -0.61 8.52
CA ILE A 101 -6.69 -0.56 7.51
C ILE A 101 -5.60 0.44 7.92
N GLN A 102 -5.98 1.65 8.31
CA GLN A 102 -5.05 2.68 8.78
C GLN A 102 -4.28 2.21 10.02
N GLY A 103 -4.96 1.60 10.98
CA GLY A 103 -4.35 1.07 12.20
C GLY A 103 -3.36 -0.07 11.97
N ALA A 104 -3.50 -0.80 10.86
CA ALA A 104 -2.55 -1.85 10.46
C ALA A 104 -1.38 -1.28 9.67
N ILE A 105 -1.63 -0.51 8.61
CA ILE A 105 -0.61 -0.13 7.63
C ILE A 105 0.24 1.05 8.07
N LEU A 106 -0.35 2.10 8.67
CA LEU A 106 0.41 3.31 9.04
C LEU A 106 1.56 3.01 10.01
N PRO A 107 1.40 2.22 11.08
CA PRO A 107 2.51 1.89 11.98
C PRO A 107 3.60 1.03 11.31
N ILE A 108 3.23 0.21 10.30
CA ILE A 108 4.22 -0.50 9.50
C ILE A 108 4.98 0.50 8.62
N ALA A 109 4.27 1.38 7.90
CA ALA A 109 4.88 2.39 7.02
C ALA A 109 5.82 3.32 7.80
N GLU A 110 5.47 3.70 9.02
CA GLU A 110 6.34 4.49 9.90
C GLU A 110 7.65 3.79 10.29
N LYS A 111 7.71 2.46 10.26
CA LYS A 111 8.96 1.71 10.45
C LYS A 111 9.89 1.84 9.25
N TYR A 112 9.33 2.08 8.08
CA TYR A 112 10.01 2.23 6.80
C TYR A 112 9.91 3.67 6.28
N ASP A 113 9.96 4.66 7.19
CA ASP A 113 9.80 6.08 6.87
C ASP A 113 10.88 6.62 5.91
N TRP A 114 12.07 6.02 5.93
CA TRP A 114 13.14 6.33 4.98
C TRP A 114 12.90 5.74 3.58
N ASP A 115 12.04 4.72 3.47
CA ASP A 115 11.64 4.13 2.19
C ASP A 115 10.43 4.84 1.59
N LYS A 116 9.60 5.45 2.43
CA LYS A 116 8.34 6.09 2.04
C LYS A 116 7.53 5.18 1.09
N PRO A 117 7.12 3.97 1.54
CA PRO A 117 6.44 3.01 0.70
C PRO A 117 5.10 3.55 0.21
N PHE A 118 4.66 3.11 -0.97
CA PHE A 118 3.31 3.35 -1.46
C PHE A 118 2.28 2.67 -0.54
N LEU A 119 1.21 3.36 -0.20
CA LEU A 119 0.10 2.84 0.58
C LEU A 119 -1.14 2.74 -0.31
N GLY A 120 -1.58 1.52 -0.60
CA GLY A 120 -2.71 1.27 -1.48
C GLY A 120 -3.87 0.58 -0.80
N VAL A 121 -5.10 0.90 -1.23
CA VAL A 121 -6.28 0.14 -0.85
C VAL A 121 -7.17 -0.12 -2.06
N ILE A 122 -7.52 -1.38 -2.24
CA ILE A 122 -8.49 -1.86 -3.24
C ILE A 122 -9.79 -2.13 -2.50
N LEU A 123 -10.74 -1.22 -2.66
CA LEU A 123 -12.03 -1.32 -2.00
C LEU A 123 -13.11 -1.78 -2.97
N ALA A 124 -14.08 -2.53 -2.48
CA ALA A 124 -15.29 -2.83 -3.25
C ALA A 124 -16.55 -2.60 -2.41
N GLY A 125 -17.61 -2.17 -3.09
CA GLY A 125 -18.94 -1.98 -2.51
C GLY A 125 -19.23 -0.56 -2.10
N VAL A 126 -19.71 -0.35 -0.86
CA VAL A 126 -20.22 0.95 -0.42
C VAL A 126 -19.34 1.52 0.68
N PHE A 127 -18.69 2.64 0.37
CA PHE A 127 -17.90 3.43 1.31
C PHE A 127 -18.41 4.87 1.36
N THR A 128 -18.43 5.48 2.54
CA THR A 128 -18.81 6.89 2.68
C THR A 128 -17.71 7.80 2.12
N SER A 129 -18.09 8.96 1.57
CA SER A 129 -17.11 9.97 1.13
C SER A 129 -16.13 10.34 2.25
N GLY A 130 -16.62 10.44 3.49
CA GLY A 130 -15.77 10.72 4.65
C GLY A 130 -14.72 9.64 4.92
N SER A 131 -15.05 8.33 4.80
CA SER A 131 -14.06 7.26 4.96
C SER A 131 -13.02 7.23 3.83
N LEU A 132 -13.44 7.51 2.59
CA LEU A 132 -12.52 7.62 1.45
C LEU A 132 -11.58 8.82 1.60
N THR A 133 -12.11 9.99 1.97
CA THR A 133 -11.32 11.20 2.23
C THR A 133 -10.33 10.95 3.36
N GLN A 134 -10.75 10.31 4.46
CA GLN A 134 -9.87 9.98 5.58
C GLN A 134 -8.68 9.11 5.13
N MET A 135 -8.90 8.09 4.30
CA MET A 135 -7.81 7.27 3.78
C MET A 135 -6.87 8.07 2.88
N ARG A 136 -7.41 8.84 1.92
CA ARG A 136 -6.59 9.66 1.02
C ARG A 136 -5.76 10.71 1.77
N THR A 137 -6.34 11.40 2.74
CA THR A 137 -5.59 12.38 3.56
C THR A 137 -4.54 11.75 4.47
N SER A 138 -4.61 10.44 4.71
CA SER A 138 -3.58 9.66 5.41
C SER A 138 -2.54 9.04 4.45
N GLY A 139 -2.55 9.44 3.17
CA GLY A 139 -1.55 9.05 2.19
C GLY A 139 -1.86 7.74 1.44
N PHE A 140 -3.10 7.23 1.53
CA PHE A 140 -3.48 6.05 0.76
C PHE A 140 -3.99 6.43 -0.63
N GLU A 141 -3.49 5.72 -1.65
CA GLU A 141 -4.18 5.65 -2.93
C GLU A 141 -5.36 4.68 -2.83
N VAL A 142 -6.52 5.12 -3.32
CA VAL A 142 -7.79 4.40 -3.10
C VAL A 142 -8.44 4.07 -4.43
N ALA A 143 -8.46 2.79 -4.79
CA ALA A 143 -9.27 2.25 -5.87
C ALA A 143 -10.58 1.68 -5.30
N LEU A 144 -11.72 2.28 -5.63
CA LEU A 144 -13.03 1.84 -5.19
C LEU A 144 -13.84 1.25 -6.36
N PHE A 145 -14.05 -0.06 -6.36
CA PHE A 145 -14.99 -0.77 -7.21
C PHE A 145 -16.41 -0.53 -6.68
N PRO A 146 -17.26 0.23 -7.38
CA PRO A 146 -18.61 0.53 -6.91
C PRO A 146 -19.44 -0.74 -6.71
N TYR A 147 -20.39 -0.72 -5.77
CA TYR A 147 -21.28 -1.86 -5.55
C TYR A 147 -21.97 -2.33 -6.84
N GLN A 148 -22.41 -1.38 -7.67
CA GLN A 148 -23.08 -1.70 -8.94
C GLN A 148 -22.18 -2.41 -9.95
N SER A 149 -20.85 -2.18 -9.94
CA SER A 149 -19.93 -2.93 -10.81
C SER A 149 -19.82 -4.40 -10.37
N ILE A 150 -19.91 -4.68 -9.06
CA ILE A 150 -19.97 -6.05 -8.53
C ILE A 150 -21.28 -6.73 -8.96
N VAL A 151 -22.40 -6.04 -8.79
CA VAL A 151 -23.74 -6.56 -9.21
C VAL A 151 -23.74 -6.86 -10.72
N ALA A 152 -23.23 -5.93 -11.55
CA ALA A 152 -23.15 -6.11 -13.00
C ALA A 152 -22.24 -7.28 -13.39
N ALA A 153 -21.11 -7.48 -12.72
CA ALA A 153 -20.22 -8.59 -12.98
C ALA A 153 -20.90 -9.94 -12.72
N PHE A 154 -21.63 -10.10 -11.62
CA PHE A 154 -22.42 -11.31 -11.36
C PHE A 154 -23.58 -11.48 -12.35
N ALA A 155 -24.24 -10.39 -12.73
CA ALA A 155 -25.31 -10.41 -13.73
C ALA A 155 -24.80 -10.88 -15.10
N SER A 156 -23.55 -10.58 -15.48
CA SER A 156 -22.94 -11.04 -16.74
C SER A 156 -22.87 -12.57 -16.88
N VAL A 157 -22.93 -13.28 -15.75
CA VAL A 157 -22.95 -14.75 -15.68
C VAL A 157 -24.30 -15.30 -15.19
N GLY A 158 -25.37 -14.48 -15.25
CA GLY A 158 -26.73 -14.89 -14.91
C GLY A 158 -27.02 -15.02 -13.41
N ILE A 159 -26.19 -14.40 -12.55
CA ILE A 159 -26.37 -14.42 -11.09
C ILE A 159 -26.88 -13.06 -10.62
N ALA A 160 -28.05 -13.03 -9.97
CA ALA A 160 -28.53 -11.85 -9.26
C ALA A 160 -27.80 -11.76 -7.91
N ALA A 161 -27.02 -10.70 -7.71
CA ALA A 161 -26.23 -10.46 -6.50
C ALA A 161 -26.51 -9.08 -5.89
N GLU A 162 -27.66 -8.51 -6.15
CA GLU A 162 -28.11 -7.25 -5.55
C GLU A 162 -28.84 -7.55 -4.24
N PHE A 163 -28.33 -7.04 -3.13
CA PHE A 163 -28.84 -7.29 -1.79
C PHE A 163 -28.95 -6.00 -0.99
N ASP A 164 -30.00 -5.90 -0.19
CA ASP A 164 -30.20 -4.86 0.81
C ASP A 164 -30.08 -5.38 2.25
N GLU A 165 -30.30 -4.51 3.25
CA GLU A 165 -30.23 -4.89 4.66
C GLU A 165 -31.34 -5.85 5.10
N SER A 166 -32.45 -5.90 4.38
CA SER A 166 -33.60 -6.76 4.66
C SER A 166 -33.51 -8.12 3.97
N THR A 167 -32.54 -8.33 3.08
CA THR A 167 -32.39 -9.57 2.30
C THR A 167 -32.17 -10.76 3.24
N PRO A 168 -33.07 -11.78 3.21
CA PRO A 168 -32.97 -12.97 4.07
C PRO A 168 -31.72 -13.82 3.77
N ASP A 169 -31.17 -14.46 4.79
CA ASP A 169 -30.01 -15.37 4.66
C ASP A 169 -30.23 -16.50 3.64
N ALA A 170 -31.47 -16.96 3.47
CA ALA A 170 -31.82 -17.99 2.47
C ALA A 170 -31.56 -17.53 1.03
N ILE A 171 -31.74 -16.24 0.73
CA ILE A 171 -31.44 -15.66 -0.59
C ILE A 171 -29.92 -15.61 -0.81
N PHE A 172 -29.17 -15.22 0.23
CA PHE A 172 -27.70 -15.28 0.17
C PHE A 172 -27.21 -16.69 -0.10
N GLN A 173 -27.75 -17.69 0.63
CA GLN A 173 -27.34 -19.08 0.46
C GLN A 173 -27.60 -19.54 -0.98
N THR A 174 -28.80 -19.27 -1.50
CA THR A 174 -29.14 -19.61 -2.90
C THR A 174 -28.19 -18.97 -3.90
N THR A 175 -27.77 -17.73 -3.67
CA THR A 175 -26.82 -17.04 -4.54
C THR A 175 -25.41 -17.64 -4.40
N ILE A 176 -24.99 -17.95 -3.18
CA ILE A 176 -23.69 -18.63 -2.93
C ILE A 176 -23.64 -19.96 -3.66
N ASP A 177 -24.68 -20.80 -3.53
CA ASP A 177 -24.76 -22.10 -4.20
C ASP A 177 -24.64 -21.96 -5.72
N ARG A 178 -25.23 -20.90 -6.31
CA ARG A 178 -25.08 -20.58 -7.74
C ARG A 178 -23.66 -20.13 -8.08
N ILE A 179 -23.03 -19.28 -7.27
CA ILE A 179 -21.64 -18.83 -7.47
C ILE A 179 -20.69 -20.03 -7.44
N GLU A 180 -20.87 -20.92 -6.46
CA GLU A 180 -20.02 -22.12 -6.32
C GLU A 180 -20.23 -23.15 -7.45
N ALA A 181 -21.36 -23.06 -8.16
CA ALA A 181 -21.72 -23.94 -9.29
C ALA A 181 -21.35 -23.37 -10.67
N ILE A 182 -20.81 -22.14 -10.80
CA ILE A 182 -20.44 -21.59 -12.11
C ILE A 182 -19.28 -22.37 -12.74
N SER A 183 -19.29 -22.44 -14.08
CA SER A 183 -18.19 -23.06 -14.80
C SER A 183 -16.91 -22.21 -14.72
N PRO A 184 -15.71 -22.81 -14.92
CA PRO A 184 -14.46 -22.05 -15.02
C PRO A 184 -14.53 -20.92 -16.04
N GLN A 185 -15.20 -21.11 -17.16
CA GLN A 185 -15.39 -20.09 -18.21
C GLN A 185 -16.21 -18.90 -17.70
N MET A 186 -17.31 -19.16 -16.98
CA MET A 186 -18.14 -18.11 -16.37
C MET A 186 -17.35 -17.37 -15.28
N CYS A 187 -16.52 -18.06 -14.51
CA CYS A 187 -15.64 -17.43 -13.53
C CYS A 187 -14.66 -16.45 -14.19
N VAL A 188 -14.04 -16.85 -15.30
CA VAL A 188 -13.17 -15.96 -16.10
C VAL A 188 -13.96 -14.76 -16.64
N GLN A 189 -15.15 -14.99 -17.20
CA GLN A 189 -16.04 -13.93 -17.72
C GLN A 189 -16.41 -12.91 -16.63
N LEU A 190 -16.80 -13.38 -15.45
CA LEU A 190 -17.12 -12.52 -14.29
C LEU A 190 -15.92 -11.64 -13.90
N LYS A 191 -14.74 -12.24 -13.74
CA LYS A 191 -13.51 -11.51 -13.40
C LYS A 191 -13.14 -10.49 -14.45
N GLN A 192 -13.18 -10.86 -15.72
CA GLN A 192 -12.89 -9.98 -16.84
C GLN A 192 -13.86 -8.80 -16.88
N HIS A 193 -15.18 -9.06 -16.74
CA HIS A 193 -16.18 -8.00 -16.71
C HIS A 193 -15.92 -7.00 -15.57
N LEU A 194 -15.52 -7.49 -14.39
CA LEU A 194 -15.23 -6.63 -13.24
C LEU A 194 -13.97 -5.78 -13.49
N VAL A 195 -12.93 -6.31 -14.10
CA VAL A 195 -11.72 -5.58 -14.48
C VAL A 195 -12.07 -4.52 -15.53
N ASP A 196 -12.70 -4.91 -16.64
CA ASP A 196 -13.01 -4.01 -17.77
C ASP A 196 -13.90 -2.84 -17.35
N SER A 197 -14.91 -3.12 -16.50
CA SER A 197 -15.82 -2.09 -16.00
C SER A 197 -15.14 -1.08 -15.06
N ASN A 198 -13.96 -1.38 -14.57
CA ASN A 198 -13.20 -0.53 -13.64
C ASN A 198 -11.79 -0.20 -14.16
N GLN A 199 -11.53 -0.37 -15.47
CA GLN A 199 -10.21 -0.20 -16.07
C GLN A 199 -9.60 1.17 -15.79
N VAL A 200 -10.36 2.26 -15.95
CA VAL A 200 -9.89 3.63 -15.68
C VAL A 200 -9.41 3.80 -14.24
N LEU A 201 -10.13 3.18 -13.30
CA LEU A 201 -9.77 3.21 -11.88
C LEU A 201 -8.47 2.45 -11.61
N LEU A 202 -8.32 1.29 -12.25
CA LEU A 202 -7.09 0.48 -12.14
C LEU A 202 -5.90 1.19 -12.77
N ASP A 203 -6.08 1.78 -13.96
CA ASP A 203 -5.03 2.55 -14.64
C ASP A 203 -4.53 3.71 -13.76
N GLN A 204 -5.44 4.44 -13.10
CA GLN A 204 -5.06 5.48 -12.14
C GLN A 204 -4.27 4.92 -10.97
N PHE A 205 -4.75 3.85 -10.33
CA PHE A 205 -4.08 3.23 -9.20
C PHE A 205 -2.66 2.77 -9.56
N PHE A 206 -2.50 2.09 -10.70
CA PHE A 206 -1.19 1.65 -11.16
C PHE A 206 -0.29 2.80 -11.62
N SER A 207 -0.84 3.89 -12.15
CA SER A 207 -0.09 5.10 -12.47
C SER A 207 0.49 5.75 -11.21
N GLU A 208 -0.30 5.86 -10.13
CA GLU A 208 0.19 6.41 -8.85
C GLU A 208 1.21 5.48 -8.17
N LEU A 209 0.98 4.16 -8.21
CA LEU A 209 1.97 3.17 -7.77
C LEU A 209 3.28 3.34 -8.54
N GLN A 210 3.23 3.43 -9.86
CA GLN A 210 4.41 3.65 -10.70
C GLN A 210 5.11 4.96 -10.38
N THR A 211 4.37 6.07 -10.27
CA THR A 211 4.91 7.40 -9.95
C THR A 211 5.65 7.39 -8.62
N THR A 212 5.11 6.69 -7.62
CA THR A 212 5.76 6.54 -6.33
C THR A 212 7.04 5.69 -6.41
N LEU A 213 7.00 4.59 -7.16
CA LEU A 213 8.16 3.70 -7.27
C LEU A 213 9.28 4.31 -8.14
N ASP A 214 8.93 4.96 -9.25
CA ASP A 214 9.87 5.54 -10.22
C ASP A 214 10.35 6.96 -9.83
N ARG A 215 9.99 7.45 -8.64
CA ARG A 215 10.36 8.79 -8.18
C ARG A 215 11.88 8.98 -8.12
N GLN A 216 12.33 10.18 -8.45
CA GLN A 216 13.74 10.58 -8.41
C GLN A 216 13.92 11.74 -7.44
N ILE A 217 15.09 11.82 -6.83
CA ILE A 217 15.45 12.96 -5.96
C ILE A 217 15.50 14.22 -6.82
N ASP A 218 14.69 15.20 -6.44
CA ASP A 218 14.71 16.54 -7.03
C ASP A 218 15.76 17.40 -6.32
N ARG A 219 15.71 17.46 -4.98
CA ARG A 219 16.68 18.21 -4.17
C ARG A 219 16.75 17.69 -2.74
N ILE A 220 17.87 18.02 -2.09
CA ILE A 220 18.12 17.75 -0.68
C ILE A 220 18.32 19.09 0.02
N ILE A 221 17.47 19.40 0.98
CA ILE A 221 17.58 20.58 1.83
C ILE A 221 18.22 20.13 3.14
N LEU A 222 19.32 20.78 3.53
CA LEU A 222 20.07 20.45 4.73
C LEU A 222 20.25 21.70 5.58
N ILE A 223 19.83 21.60 6.85
CA ILE A 223 19.86 22.70 7.81
C ILE A 223 20.61 22.21 9.05
N PRO A 224 21.90 22.57 9.23
CA PRO A 224 22.56 22.44 10.52
C PRO A 224 21.91 23.45 11.48
N LEU A 225 21.22 22.98 12.52
CA LEU A 225 20.46 23.87 13.39
C LEU A 225 21.42 24.78 14.18
N HIS A 226 21.18 26.02 14.10
CA HIS A 226 21.72 27.34 14.15
C HIS A 226 22.69 27.68 13.02
N GLY A 227 22.72 26.91 11.91
CA GLY A 227 23.42 27.23 10.67
C GLY A 227 22.49 27.71 9.56
N GLN A 228 23.06 27.91 8.38
CA GLN A 228 22.32 28.29 7.19
C GLN A 228 21.73 27.03 6.51
N GLN A 229 20.60 27.23 5.90
CA GLN A 229 20.01 26.23 5.00
C GLN A 229 20.89 26.14 3.73
N ASN A 230 21.11 24.91 3.30
CA ASN A 230 21.80 24.63 2.03
C ASN A 230 20.94 23.66 1.21
N GLU A 231 21.00 23.79 -0.11
CA GLU A 231 20.28 22.93 -1.05
C GLU A 231 21.28 22.23 -1.96
N PHE A 232 21.05 20.95 -2.22
CA PHE A 232 21.87 20.09 -3.05
C PHE A 232 20.99 19.32 -4.04
N THR A 233 21.50 19.13 -5.25
CA THR A 233 20.86 18.30 -6.28
C THR A 233 21.37 16.85 -6.28
N THR A 234 22.47 16.59 -5.58
CA THR A 234 23.05 15.25 -5.44
C THR A 234 23.24 14.88 -3.98
N VAL A 235 23.08 13.59 -3.68
CA VAL A 235 23.35 13.06 -2.33
C VAL A 235 24.83 13.18 -1.97
N THR A 236 25.72 12.98 -2.94
CA THR A 236 27.16 13.07 -2.76
C THR A 236 27.58 14.47 -2.27
N ASP A 237 27.04 15.55 -2.85
CA ASP A 237 27.33 16.92 -2.41
C ASP A 237 26.81 17.18 -0.99
N ALA A 238 25.62 16.67 -0.65
CA ALA A 238 25.09 16.76 0.70
C ALA A 238 25.98 16.01 1.71
N ILE A 239 26.52 14.84 1.37
CA ILE A 239 27.46 14.08 2.21
C ILE A 239 28.76 14.86 2.39
N MET A 240 29.33 15.43 1.32
CA MET A 240 30.55 16.25 1.40
C MET A 240 30.34 17.46 2.32
N TYR A 241 29.20 18.12 2.21
CA TYR A 241 28.86 19.24 3.09
C TYR A 241 28.79 18.82 4.56
N VAL A 242 28.02 17.75 4.90
CA VAL A 242 27.95 17.25 6.28
C VAL A 242 29.32 16.85 6.80
N THR A 243 30.14 16.19 5.97
CA THR A 243 31.48 15.75 6.34
C THR A 243 32.39 16.91 6.72
N SER A 244 32.33 18.01 5.96
CA SER A 244 33.19 19.21 6.19
C SER A 244 32.61 20.17 7.24
N TYR A 245 31.33 20.01 7.65
CA TYR A 245 30.71 20.94 8.59
C TYR A 245 31.34 20.89 9.99
N GLY A 246 31.69 22.04 10.53
CA GLY A 246 32.33 22.17 11.86
C GLY A 246 31.27 22.22 12.97
N GLU A 247 30.94 21.09 13.58
CA GLU A 247 29.97 21.00 14.70
C GLU A 247 30.45 21.75 15.96
N ASN A 248 31.75 21.82 16.14
CA ASN A 248 32.39 22.45 17.31
C ASN A 248 32.80 23.92 17.07
N GLU A 249 32.48 24.49 15.92
CA GLU A 249 32.77 25.91 15.68
C GLU A 249 31.89 26.78 16.58
N LEU A 250 32.52 27.81 17.20
CA LEU A 250 31.84 28.78 18.06
C LEU A 250 30.88 29.62 17.22
N ARG A 251 29.61 29.23 17.21
CA ARG A 251 28.50 30.00 16.63
C ARG A 251 27.53 30.38 17.73
N GLU A 252 26.88 31.52 17.60
CA GLU A 252 25.78 31.89 18.52
C GLU A 252 24.73 30.78 18.57
N GLY A 253 24.56 30.16 19.75
CA GLY A 253 23.63 29.05 19.99
C GLY A 253 24.21 27.65 19.84
N GLY A 254 25.42 27.46 19.30
CA GLY A 254 26.08 26.17 19.09
C GLY A 254 25.33 25.22 18.12
N PHE A 255 25.96 24.15 17.69
CA PHE A 255 25.32 23.09 16.89
C PHE A 255 24.30 22.31 17.75
N LYS A 256 23.17 21.95 17.18
CA LYS A 256 22.14 21.13 17.84
C LYS A 256 21.83 19.83 17.10
N LYS A 257 21.62 19.90 15.79
CA LYS A 257 21.24 18.76 14.95
C LYS A 257 21.34 19.14 13.47
N TYR A 258 21.35 18.14 12.62
CA TYR A 258 21.04 18.28 11.19
C TYR A 258 19.55 18.02 10.97
N GLU A 259 18.88 18.89 10.25
CA GLU A 259 17.57 18.62 9.64
C GLU A 259 17.81 18.41 8.15
N ILE A 260 17.35 17.28 7.62
CA ILE A 260 17.54 16.88 6.24
C ILE A 260 16.18 16.59 5.63
N ILE A 261 15.85 17.26 4.53
CA ILE A 261 14.62 17.06 3.77
C ILE A 261 15.04 16.60 2.38
N VAL A 262 14.70 15.37 2.02
CA VAL A 262 14.85 14.85 0.66
C VAL A 262 13.54 15.05 -0.07
N ARG A 263 13.54 15.82 -1.16
CA ARG A 263 12.36 16.04 -2.01
C ARG A 263 12.48 15.26 -3.30
N TYR A 264 11.37 14.68 -3.73
CA TYR A 264 11.26 13.90 -4.95
C TYR A 264 10.44 14.65 -6.01
N ASN A 265 10.60 14.25 -7.26
CA ASN A 265 9.95 14.83 -8.43
C ASN A 265 8.41 14.59 -8.49
N ASN A 266 7.88 13.73 -7.62
CA ASN A 266 6.46 13.44 -7.45
C ASN A 266 5.85 14.15 -6.24
N ASP A 267 6.50 15.19 -5.70
CA ASP A 267 6.14 15.93 -4.49
C ASP A 267 6.28 15.15 -3.16
N ASP A 268 6.68 13.89 -3.20
CA ASP A 268 7.04 13.15 -1.99
C ASP A 268 8.23 13.81 -1.29
N LYS A 269 8.29 13.60 0.04
CA LYS A 269 9.43 14.04 0.84
C LYS A 269 9.71 13.07 1.98
N ILE A 270 10.99 13.03 2.37
CA ILE A 270 11.46 12.39 3.60
C ILE A 270 12.05 13.47 4.49
N ASP A 271 11.51 13.63 5.69
CA ASP A 271 12.03 14.54 6.72
C ASP A 271 12.79 13.72 7.77
N ALA A 272 14.07 14.04 8.00
CA ALA A 272 14.92 13.33 8.94
C ALA A 272 15.73 14.31 9.82
N SER A 273 16.02 13.92 11.07
CA SER A 273 16.74 14.77 12.02
C SER A 273 17.76 13.96 12.79
N PHE A 274 19.02 14.44 12.83
CA PHE A 274 20.16 13.72 13.41
C PHE A 274 21.00 14.62 14.32
N GLN A 275 21.32 14.13 15.51
CA GLN A 275 22.10 14.87 16.49
C GLN A 275 23.61 14.88 16.22
N ASN A 276 24.09 14.08 15.27
CA ASN A 276 25.50 13.97 14.92
C ASN A 276 25.71 13.66 13.44
N LYS A 277 26.91 14.01 12.96
CA LYS A 277 27.36 13.83 11.59
C LYS A 277 27.28 12.38 11.09
N GLU A 278 27.65 11.40 11.91
CA GLU A 278 27.71 9.99 11.51
C GLU A 278 26.34 9.45 11.11
N LYS A 279 25.29 9.76 11.92
CA LYS A 279 23.93 9.34 11.62
C LYS A 279 23.35 10.06 10.40
N ALA A 280 23.67 11.36 10.23
CA ALA A 280 23.25 12.11 9.06
C ALA A 280 23.87 11.54 7.77
N ILE A 281 25.16 11.20 7.80
CA ILE A 281 25.85 10.56 6.67
C ILE A 281 25.30 9.16 6.42
N THR A 282 25.04 8.37 7.45
CA THR A 282 24.43 7.03 7.32
C THR A 282 23.06 7.11 6.61
N PHE A 283 22.24 8.08 6.98
CA PHE A 283 20.96 8.32 6.31
C PHE A 283 21.15 8.71 4.83
N LEU A 284 22.04 9.65 4.55
CA LEU A 284 22.30 10.07 3.17
C LEU A 284 22.84 8.93 2.30
N HIS A 285 23.73 8.08 2.82
CA HIS A 285 24.15 6.87 2.10
C HIS A 285 22.99 5.89 1.89
N TYR A 286 22.09 5.75 2.86
CA TYR A 286 20.90 4.95 2.68
C TYR A 286 20.05 5.48 1.52
N ILE A 287 19.82 6.79 1.47
CA ILE A 287 19.08 7.45 0.39
C ILE A 287 19.78 7.22 -0.96
N GLU A 288 21.11 7.39 -1.03
CA GLU A 288 21.90 7.18 -2.26
C GLU A 288 21.75 5.76 -2.81
N GLN A 289 21.89 4.75 -1.95
CA GLN A 289 21.79 3.33 -2.32
C GLN A 289 20.37 2.91 -2.76
N ASN A 290 19.35 3.66 -2.31
CA ASN A 290 17.95 3.33 -2.51
C ASN A 290 17.21 4.35 -3.41
N ALA A 291 17.91 5.32 -4.00
CA ALA A 291 17.33 6.38 -4.83
C ALA A 291 16.77 5.88 -6.17
N ALA A 292 17.20 4.72 -6.65
CA ALA A 292 16.69 4.09 -7.89
C ALA A 292 16.11 2.70 -7.58
N ILE A 293 15.01 2.37 -8.24
CA ILE A 293 14.44 1.02 -8.25
C ILE A 293 15.17 0.18 -9.28
#